data_341bfc9f8a7ae9da36fe6d1d757f769a
#
_entry.id   341bfc9f8a7ae9da36fe6d1d757f769a
#
_cell.length_a   1.000
_cell.length_b   1.000
_cell.length_c   1.000
_cell.angle_alpha   90.00
_cell.angle_beta   90.00
_cell.angle_gamma   90.00
#
_symmetry.space_group_name_H-M   'P 1'
#
loop_
_entity.id
_entity.type
_entity.pdbx_description
1 polymer ?
#
loop_
_entity_poly.entity_id
_entity_poly.type
_entity_poly.pdbx_seq_one_letter_code
_entity_poly.pdbx_strand_id
1 'polypeptide(L)'
;MSVSDLLQFLASGRKTGTLKLGLGTIVKHIYLEQGLIVGSSSNDPKEYLGQVLLHYGKIEEAQLQTAMDIQRQQGGKLGVILASRGFVSQADVVEVLRTRTLDIIYDLFIWGEAHFEFFDNEPPPKDLIRIQVEVTKVIMDGIYRIDEWSRYRTVIPSERTFFELNPGWTQSLSNASPETRQVLYHVEKHMTAAEICYNMHTSLFHACALLFDLVDQGVIKVAGEAPEPVAEASTDLSALKLPKTVPELLKMARAEIKDNNAENALAIIHGALEQESKNSEAQRLREDAEKKFIAQIYAGGLSPRAVPRILVSMDQLEHERLGPQEGFVLSRINGESDIESILSVCPFREADTLRMIKKLLDAGIVGVK
;
A
#
# COMPACT_ATOMS: atom_id res chain seq x y z
N MET A 1 -17.15 -3.59 -19.94
CA MET A 1 -18.13 -3.83 -18.85
C MET A 1 -17.51 -3.24 -17.60
N SER A 2 -18.23 -2.39 -16.88
CA SER A 2 -17.75 -1.80 -15.63
C SER A 2 -17.71 -2.83 -14.50
N VAL A 3 -16.96 -2.56 -13.43
CA VAL A 3 -16.96 -3.41 -12.22
C VAL A 3 -18.37 -3.48 -11.60
N SER A 4 -19.11 -2.37 -11.63
CA SER A 4 -20.50 -2.32 -11.16
C SER A 4 -21.42 -3.27 -11.94
N ASP A 5 -21.36 -3.23 -13.29
CA ASP A 5 -22.16 -4.11 -14.14
C ASP A 5 -21.83 -5.59 -13.89
N LEU A 6 -20.54 -5.89 -13.75
CA LEU A 6 -20.07 -7.24 -13.47
C LEU A 6 -20.57 -7.76 -12.12
N LEU A 7 -20.41 -6.96 -11.07
CA LEU A 7 -20.91 -7.33 -9.74
C LEU A 7 -22.44 -7.48 -9.72
N GLN A 8 -23.16 -6.55 -10.38
CA GLN A 8 -24.61 -6.63 -10.50
C GLN A 8 -25.07 -7.90 -11.23
N PHE A 9 -24.39 -8.26 -12.33
CA PHE A 9 -24.67 -9.48 -13.08
C PHE A 9 -24.50 -10.72 -12.21
N LEU A 10 -23.37 -10.81 -11.49
CA LEU A 10 -23.06 -11.96 -10.62
C LEU A 10 -24.06 -12.05 -9.44
N ALA A 11 -24.45 -10.93 -8.86
CA ALA A 11 -25.43 -10.87 -7.77
C ALA A 11 -26.83 -11.27 -8.23
N SER A 12 -27.32 -10.70 -9.36
CA SER A 12 -28.62 -11.00 -9.92
C SER A 12 -28.75 -12.46 -10.35
N GLY A 13 -27.65 -13.03 -10.86
CA GLY A 13 -27.56 -14.45 -11.21
C GLY A 13 -27.36 -15.38 -10.01
N ARG A 14 -27.31 -14.85 -8.77
CA ARG A 14 -27.00 -15.61 -7.55
C ARG A 14 -25.79 -16.50 -7.71
N LYS A 15 -24.75 -15.97 -8.38
CA LYS A 15 -23.56 -16.74 -8.70
C LYS A 15 -22.76 -17.06 -7.44
N THR A 16 -22.18 -18.27 -7.45
CA THR A 16 -21.18 -18.72 -6.47
C THR A 16 -19.89 -18.96 -7.21
N GLY A 17 -18.77 -18.41 -6.73
CA GLY A 17 -17.48 -18.56 -7.37
C GLY A 17 -16.49 -17.49 -6.96
N THR A 18 -15.37 -17.47 -7.66
CA THR A 18 -14.26 -16.55 -7.45
C THR A 18 -14.14 -15.59 -8.62
N LEU A 19 -14.28 -14.29 -8.37
CA LEU A 19 -14.00 -13.24 -9.33
C LEU A 19 -12.56 -12.76 -9.12
N LYS A 20 -11.71 -12.95 -10.13
CA LYS A 20 -10.33 -12.47 -10.16
C LYS A 20 -10.26 -11.22 -11.01
N LEU A 21 -9.61 -10.18 -10.49
CA LEU A 21 -9.34 -8.93 -11.20
C LEU A 21 -7.84 -8.64 -11.12
N GLY A 22 -7.28 -8.18 -12.24
CA GLY A 22 -5.86 -7.87 -12.35
C GLY A 22 -5.62 -6.50 -13.00
N LEU A 23 -4.75 -5.72 -12.39
CA LEU A 23 -4.21 -4.47 -12.93
C LEU A 23 -2.71 -4.44 -12.71
N GLY A 24 -1.94 -4.60 -13.78
CA GLY A 24 -0.50 -4.77 -13.68
C GLY A 24 -0.14 -6.01 -12.86
N THR A 25 0.62 -5.83 -11.80
CA THR A 25 1.03 -6.91 -10.89
C THR A 25 0.05 -7.11 -9.73
N ILE A 26 -0.90 -6.20 -9.55
CA ILE A 26 -1.91 -6.32 -8.50
C ILE A 26 -3.00 -7.27 -8.96
N VAL A 27 -3.27 -8.28 -8.16
CA VAL A 27 -4.33 -9.26 -8.37
C VAL A 27 -5.22 -9.27 -7.15
N LYS A 28 -6.52 -9.05 -7.38
CA LYS A 28 -7.54 -9.08 -6.34
C LYS A 28 -8.54 -10.20 -6.65
N HIS A 29 -8.98 -10.89 -5.61
CA HIS A 29 -10.04 -11.89 -5.69
C HIS A 29 -11.22 -11.45 -4.83
N ILE A 30 -12.42 -11.58 -5.38
CA ILE A 30 -13.67 -11.39 -4.65
C ILE A 30 -14.39 -12.75 -4.66
N TYR A 31 -14.74 -13.22 -3.49
CA TYR A 31 -15.42 -14.50 -3.29
C TYR A 31 -16.91 -14.26 -3.14
N LEU A 32 -17.70 -14.95 -3.97
CA LEU A 32 -19.15 -14.84 -3.97
C LEU A 32 -19.80 -16.18 -3.59
N GLU A 33 -20.86 -16.12 -2.79
CA GLU A 33 -21.75 -17.23 -2.50
C GLU A 33 -23.20 -16.77 -2.67
N GLN A 34 -23.93 -17.40 -3.58
CA GLN A 34 -25.34 -17.09 -3.91
C GLN A 34 -25.58 -15.59 -4.17
N GLY A 35 -24.62 -14.94 -4.84
CA GLY A 35 -24.70 -13.51 -5.19
C GLY A 35 -24.30 -12.56 -4.06
N LEU A 36 -23.90 -13.04 -2.88
CA LEU A 36 -23.36 -12.25 -1.80
C LEU A 36 -21.83 -12.30 -1.81
N ILE A 37 -21.19 -11.19 -1.52
CA ILE A 37 -19.75 -11.17 -1.31
C ILE A 37 -19.46 -11.72 0.09
N VAL A 38 -18.63 -12.79 0.14
CA VAL A 38 -18.27 -13.47 1.39
C VAL A 38 -16.84 -13.22 1.82
N GLY A 39 -16.05 -12.52 1.02
CA GLY A 39 -14.68 -12.12 1.35
C GLY A 39 -13.90 -11.68 0.14
N SER A 40 -12.66 -11.33 0.37
CA SER A 40 -11.70 -10.92 -0.66
C SER A 40 -10.28 -11.33 -0.29
N SER A 41 -9.41 -11.36 -1.29
CA SER A 41 -7.95 -11.42 -1.09
C SER A 41 -7.25 -10.52 -2.11
N SER A 42 -6.04 -10.13 -1.78
CA SER A 42 -5.20 -9.28 -2.62
C SER A 42 -3.73 -9.61 -2.38
N ASN A 43 -2.91 -9.40 -3.40
CA ASN A 43 -1.46 -9.44 -3.29
C ASN A 43 -0.83 -8.05 -3.07
N ASP A 44 -1.64 -7.01 -2.88
CA ASP A 44 -1.12 -5.71 -2.45
C ASP A 44 -0.73 -5.76 -0.97
N PRO A 45 0.55 -5.50 -0.61
CA PRO A 45 1.00 -5.53 0.78
C PRO A 45 0.24 -4.57 1.70
N LYS A 46 -0.21 -3.41 1.19
CA LYS A 46 -1.02 -2.45 1.95
C LYS A 46 -2.34 -3.03 2.42
N GLU A 47 -2.86 -4.02 1.70
CA GLU A 47 -4.14 -4.68 1.97
C GLU A 47 -3.99 -5.96 2.79
N TYR A 48 -2.80 -6.33 3.25
CA TYR A 48 -2.62 -7.50 4.13
C TYR A 48 -3.27 -7.25 5.50
N LEU A 49 -3.91 -8.29 6.05
CA LEU A 49 -4.67 -8.18 7.29
C LEU A 49 -3.87 -7.51 8.42
N GLY A 50 -2.59 -7.86 8.58
CA GLY A 50 -1.72 -7.28 9.60
C GLY A 50 -1.56 -5.78 9.42
N GLN A 51 -1.33 -5.32 8.18
CA GLN A 51 -1.20 -3.90 7.86
C GLN A 51 -2.50 -3.13 8.11
N VAL A 52 -3.63 -3.72 7.73
CA VAL A 52 -4.94 -3.09 7.95
C VAL A 52 -5.27 -3.01 9.44
N LEU A 53 -4.95 -4.05 10.23
CA LEU A 53 -5.12 -4.01 11.68
C LEU A 53 -4.24 -2.94 12.36
N LEU A 54 -2.99 -2.79 11.92
CA LEU A 54 -2.09 -1.70 12.36
C LEU A 54 -2.67 -0.35 11.98
N HIS A 55 -3.07 -0.17 10.71
CA HIS A 55 -3.63 1.07 10.19
C HIS A 55 -4.84 1.53 11.01
N TYR A 56 -5.75 0.61 11.34
CA TYR A 56 -6.93 0.91 12.17
C TYR A 56 -6.64 0.90 13.68
N GLY A 57 -5.39 0.86 14.12
CA GLY A 57 -5.00 0.91 15.52
C GLY A 57 -5.55 -0.23 16.39
N LYS A 58 -5.90 -1.36 15.76
CA LYS A 58 -6.46 -2.53 16.46
C LYS A 58 -5.37 -3.39 17.12
N ILE A 59 -4.15 -3.29 16.66
CA ILE A 59 -2.96 -3.96 17.21
C ILE A 59 -1.76 -3.01 17.14
N GLU A 60 -0.78 -3.28 17.96
CA GLU A 60 0.54 -2.65 17.90
C GLU A 60 1.49 -3.50 17.03
N GLU A 61 2.57 -2.89 16.55
CA GLU A 61 3.54 -3.55 15.69
C GLU A 61 4.23 -4.73 16.37
N ALA A 62 4.59 -4.60 17.66
CA ALA A 62 5.19 -5.68 18.44
C ALA A 62 4.25 -6.89 18.53
N GLN A 63 2.93 -6.66 18.61
CA GLN A 63 1.94 -7.72 18.61
C GLN A 63 1.83 -8.41 17.24
N LEU A 64 1.87 -7.63 16.15
CA LEU A 64 1.90 -8.17 14.80
C LEU A 64 3.14 -9.04 14.61
N GLN A 65 4.32 -8.53 14.97
CA GLN A 65 5.57 -9.27 14.87
C GLN A 65 5.51 -10.60 15.60
N THR A 66 5.06 -10.58 16.87
CA THR A 66 4.90 -11.79 17.68
C THR A 66 3.96 -12.81 17.01
N ALA A 67 2.83 -12.35 16.47
CA ALA A 67 1.87 -13.22 15.80
C ALA A 67 2.43 -13.82 14.50
N MET A 68 3.23 -13.07 13.75
CA MET A 68 3.89 -13.55 12.54
C MET A 68 4.97 -14.60 12.84
N ASP A 69 5.75 -14.40 13.90
CA ASP A 69 6.73 -15.41 14.35
C ASP A 69 6.05 -16.74 14.73
N ILE A 70 4.91 -16.66 15.42
CA ILE A 70 4.10 -17.85 15.73
C ILE A 70 3.59 -18.49 14.44
N GLN A 71 3.11 -17.68 13.49
CA GLN A 71 2.62 -18.17 12.21
C GLN A 71 3.70 -18.93 11.43
N ARG A 72 4.94 -18.44 11.44
CA ARG A 72 6.08 -19.12 10.78
C ARG A 72 6.43 -20.45 11.45
N GLN A 73 6.39 -20.50 12.78
CA GLN A 73 6.80 -21.69 13.53
C GLN A 73 5.72 -22.77 13.55
N GLN A 74 4.46 -22.40 13.64
CA GLN A 74 3.34 -23.30 13.89
C GLN A 74 2.34 -23.38 12.74
N GLY A 75 2.48 -22.49 11.76
CA GLY A 75 1.47 -22.28 10.72
C GLY A 75 0.20 -21.62 11.28
N GLY A 76 -0.85 -21.63 10.46
CA GLY A 76 -2.13 -21.07 10.86
C GLY A 76 -2.37 -19.67 10.32
N LYS A 77 -3.49 -19.09 10.70
CA LYS A 77 -3.94 -17.78 10.22
C LYS A 77 -3.58 -16.67 11.17
N LEU A 78 -3.04 -15.60 10.65
CA LEU A 78 -2.65 -14.43 11.42
C LEU A 78 -3.79 -13.91 12.30
N GLY A 79 -5.01 -13.75 11.76
CA GLY A 79 -6.16 -13.27 12.54
C GLY A 79 -6.57 -14.21 13.68
N VAL A 80 -6.44 -15.53 13.48
CA VAL A 80 -6.71 -16.52 14.54
C VAL A 80 -5.64 -16.48 15.61
N ILE A 81 -4.37 -16.35 15.22
CA ILE A 81 -3.24 -16.25 16.15
C ILE A 81 -3.38 -14.97 16.99
N LEU A 82 -3.63 -13.83 16.37
CA LEU A 82 -3.82 -12.56 17.06
C LEU A 82 -4.97 -12.63 18.07
N ALA A 83 -6.11 -13.22 17.68
CA ALA A 83 -7.25 -13.39 18.56
C ALA A 83 -6.96 -14.36 19.71
N SER A 84 -6.30 -15.50 19.45
CA SER A 84 -5.96 -16.50 20.48
C SER A 84 -4.94 -15.98 21.50
N ARG A 85 -4.11 -15.02 21.12
CA ARG A 85 -3.17 -14.33 22.02
C ARG A 85 -3.79 -13.15 22.76
N GLY A 86 -5.06 -12.83 22.49
CA GLY A 86 -5.75 -11.70 23.11
C GLY A 86 -5.26 -10.32 22.64
N PHE A 87 -4.50 -10.25 21.53
CA PHE A 87 -4.03 -9.00 20.97
C PHE A 87 -5.16 -8.22 20.29
N VAL A 88 -6.17 -8.91 19.77
CA VAL A 88 -7.34 -8.34 19.13
C VAL A 88 -8.55 -9.24 19.43
N SER A 89 -9.76 -8.67 19.51
CA SER A 89 -10.96 -9.48 19.63
C SER A 89 -11.32 -10.16 18.31
N GLN A 90 -11.97 -11.31 18.36
CA GLN A 90 -12.47 -11.96 17.13
C GLN A 90 -13.48 -11.08 16.38
N ALA A 91 -14.28 -10.29 17.12
CA ALA A 91 -15.21 -9.34 16.53
C ALA A 91 -14.48 -8.24 15.75
N ASP A 92 -13.41 -7.67 16.30
CA ASP A 92 -12.57 -6.69 15.60
C ASP A 92 -11.91 -7.27 14.35
N VAL A 93 -11.44 -8.51 14.40
CA VAL A 93 -10.88 -9.18 13.19
C VAL A 93 -11.94 -9.27 12.09
N VAL A 94 -13.17 -9.65 12.42
CA VAL A 94 -14.27 -9.75 11.44
C VAL A 94 -14.64 -8.35 10.90
N GLU A 95 -14.71 -7.35 11.77
CA GLU A 95 -14.98 -5.97 11.39
C GLU A 95 -13.92 -5.43 10.43
N VAL A 96 -12.64 -5.61 10.76
CA VAL A 96 -11.53 -5.18 9.92
C VAL A 96 -11.50 -5.93 8.59
N LEU A 97 -11.79 -7.23 8.57
CA LEU A 97 -11.91 -7.99 7.33
C LEU A 97 -13.04 -7.49 6.46
N ARG A 98 -14.17 -7.08 7.07
CA ARG A 98 -15.28 -6.47 6.33
C ARG A 98 -14.88 -5.13 5.72
N THR A 99 -14.28 -4.24 6.51
CA THR A 99 -13.78 -2.93 6.06
C THR A 99 -12.76 -3.10 4.94
N ARG A 100 -11.76 -3.96 5.14
CA ARG A 100 -10.76 -4.30 4.12
C ARG A 100 -11.40 -4.80 2.82
N THR A 101 -12.36 -5.69 2.90
CA THR A 101 -13.05 -6.19 1.70
C THR A 101 -13.77 -5.07 0.97
N LEU A 102 -14.42 -4.17 1.69
CA LEU A 102 -15.07 -3.00 1.09
C LEU A 102 -14.06 -2.07 0.43
N ASP A 103 -12.94 -1.78 1.09
CA ASP A 103 -11.88 -0.92 0.54
C ASP A 103 -11.26 -1.53 -0.71
N ILE A 104 -10.97 -2.84 -0.72
CA ILE A 104 -10.52 -3.59 -1.90
C ILE A 104 -11.50 -3.42 -3.07
N ILE A 105 -12.80 -3.52 -2.81
CA ILE A 105 -13.82 -3.41 -3.85
C ILE A 105 -13.96 -1.96 -4.32
N TYR A 106 -13.96 -0.99 -3.41
CA TYR A 106 -14.04 0.43 -3.79
C TYR A 106 -12.85 0.88 -4.62
N ASP A 107 -11.66 0.35 -4.36
CA ASP A 107 -10.49 0.58 -5.19
C ASP A 107 -10.69 0.06 -6.63
N LEU A 108 -11.38 -1.06 -6.80
CA LEU A 108 -11.70 -1.60 -8.14
C LEU A 108 -12.61 -0.67 -8.97
N PHE A 109 -13.44 0.14 -8.33
CA PHE A 109 -14.32 1.08 -9.06
C PHE A 109 -13.53 2.22 -9.73
N ILE A 110 -12.35 2.56 -9.20
CA ILE A 110 -11.46 3.58 -9.78
C ILE A 110 -10.45 3.01 -10.78
N TRP A 111 -10.37 1.68 -10.94
CA TRP A 111 -9.54 1.05 -11.95
C TRP A 111 -10.12 1.32 -13.35
N GLY A 112 -9.38 2.03 -14.21
CA GLY A 112 -9.87 2.40 -15.55
C GLY A 112 -9.99 1.20 -16.48
N GLU A 113 -8.96 0.36 -16.56
CA GLU A 113 -8.93 -0.85 -17.36
C GLU A 113 -8.34 -1.98 -16.51
N ALA A 114 -9.14 -3.01 -16.26
CA ALA A 114 -8.73 -4.20 -15.55
C ALA A 114 -9.11 -5.45 -16.35
N HIS A 115 -8.28 -6.47 -16.25
CA HIS A 115 -8.67 -7.80 -16.72
C HIS A 115 -9.44 -8.50 -15.61
N PHE A 116 -10.54 -9.15 -15.96
CA PHE A 116 -11.30 -9.95 -15.01
C PHE A 116 -11.56 -11.34 -15.57
N GLU A 117 -11.66 -12.30 -14.66
CA GLU A 117 -12.03 -13.69 -14.93
C GLU A 117 -12.92 -14.18 -13.80
N PHE A 118 -14.03 -14.84 -14.14
CA PHE A 118 -14.92 -15.42 -13.15
C PHE A 118 -14.86 -16.95 -13.23
N PHE A 119 -14.50 -17.57 -12.13
CA PHE A 119 -14.43 -19.00 -11.95
C PHE A 119 -15.72 -19.47 -11.29
N ASP A 120 -16.67 -19.92 -12.13
CA ASP A 120 -18.00 -20.35 -11.67
C ASP A 120 -17.88 -21.62 -10.83
N ASN A 121 -18.55 -21.66 -9.69
CA ASN A 121 -18.51 -22.74 -8.70
C ASN A 121 -17.13 -23.04 -8.08
N GLU A 122 -16.14 -22.15 -8.24
CA GLU A 122 -14.92 -22.24 -7.49
C GLU A 122 -15.14 -21.66 -6.07
N PRO A 123 -15.13 -22.52 -5.02
CA PRO A 123 -15.44 -22.07 -3.67
C PRO A 123 -14.34 -21.16 -3.13
N PRO A 124 -14.67 -20.24 -2.20
CA PRO A 124 -13.67 -19.49 -1.46
C PRO A 124 -12.74 -20.43 -0.70
N PRO A 125 -11.52 -19.98 -0.35
CA PRO A 125 -10.60 -20.76 0.48
C PRO A 125 -11.32 -21.32 1.71
N LYS A 126 -11.12 -22.62 2.00
CA LYS A 126 -11.83 -23.33 3.09
C LYS A 126 -11.71 -22.64 4.45
N ASP A 127 -10.66 -21.91 4.58
CA ASP A 127 -10.25 -21.24 5.78
C ASP A 127 -10.55 -19.72 5.75
N LEU A 128 -11.29 -19.21 4.77
CA LEU A 128 -11.74 -17.83 4.72
C LEU A 128 -12.66 -17.51 5.92
N ILE A 129 -12.33 -16.46 6.66
CA ILE A 129 -13.27 -15.88 7.62
C ILE A 129 -14.36 -15.19 6.80
N ARG A 130 -15.56 -15.75 6.84
CA ARG A 130 -16.65 -15.27 6.00
C ARG A 130 -17.26 -14.00 6.58
N ILE A 131 -17.47 -13.06 5.70
CA ILE A 131 -18.28 -11.86 5.93
C ILE A 131 -19.52 -11.95 5.02
N GLN A 132 -20.49 -11.08 5.23
CA GLN A 132 -21.63 -10.97 4.32
C GLN A 132 -21.79 -9.51 3.91
N VAL A 133 -21.66 -9.26 2.61
CA VAL A 133 -21.81 -7.92 2.04
C VAL A 133 -22.74 -7.99 0.83
N GLU A 134 -23.80 -7.17 0.88
CA GLU A 134 -24.74 -7.05 -0.22
C GLU A 134 -24.14 -6.24 -1.37
N VAL A 135 -24.16 -6.82 -2.57
CA VAL A 135 -23.58 -6.21 -3.77
C VAL A 135 -24.25 -4.89 -4.12
N THR A 136 -25.58 -4.79 -3.99
CA THR A 136 -26.31 -3.55 -4.32
C THR A 136 -25.84 -2.36 -3.49
N LYS A 137 -25.63 -2.58 -2.18
CA LYS A 137 -25.10 -1.54 -1.30
C LYS A 137 -23.69 -1.12 -1.71
N VAL A 138 -22.82 -2.10 -2.02
CA VAL A 138 -21.44 -1.83 -2.46
C VAL A 138 -21.41 -1.03 -3.75
N ILE A 139 -22.30 -1.34 -4.70
CA ILE A 139 -22.40 -0.60 -5.97
C ILE A 139 -22.82 0.85 -5.71
N MET A 140 -23.84 1.07 -4.90
CA MET A 140 -24.31 2.42 -4.59
C MET A 140 -23.25 3.25 -3.89
N ASP A 141 -22.62 2.68 -2.85
CA ASP A 141 -21.53 3.34 -2.13
C ASP A 141 -20.30 3.58 -3.05
N GLY A 142 -19.99 2.63 -3.95
CA GLY A 142 -18.89 2.74 -4.91
C GLY A 142 -19.10 3.87 -5.93
N ILE A 143 -20.33 4.00 -6.50
CA ILE A 143 -20.66 5.09 -7.42
C ILE A 143 -20.56 6.44 -6.69
N TYR A 144 -21.16 6.54 -5.50
CA TYR A 144 -21.03 7.75 -4.67
C TYR A 144 -19.53 8.13 -4.44
N ARG A 145 -18.69 7.14 -4.11
CA ARG A 145 -17.26 7.39 -3.90
C ARG A 145 -16.54 7.87 -5.17
N ILE A 146 -16.90 7.37 -6.36
CA ILE A 146 -16.32 7.86 -7.63
C ILE A 146 -16.61 9.35 -7.82
N ASP A 147 -17.87 9.74 -7.60
CA ASP A 147 -18.31 11.13 -7.77
C ASP A 147 -17.60 12.04 -6.76
N GLU A 148 -17.56 11.64 -5.50
CA GLU A 148 -16.86 12.41 -4.46
C GLU A 148 -15.33 12.44 -4.68
N TRP A 149 -14.70 11.33 -5.11
CA TRP A 149 -13.28 11.33 -5.48
C TRP A 149 -12.97 12.32 -6.59
N SER A 150 -13.86 12.43 -7.58
CA SER A 150 -13.70 13.41 -8.66
C SER A 150 -13.70 14.83 -8.11
N ARG A 151 -14.52 15.13 -7.10
CA ARG A 151 -14.54 16.42 -6.41
C ARG A 151 -13.29 16.62 -5.56
N TYR A 152 -12.92 15.63 -4.74
CA TYR A 152 -11.75 15.75 -3.86
C TYR A 152 -10.46 15.94 -4.66
N ARG A 153 -10.30 15.27 -5.79
CA ARG A 153 -9.11 15.38 -6.66
C ARG A 153 -8.95 16.76 -7.31
N THR A 154 -9.99 17.58 -7.37
CA THR A 154 -9.86 18.97 -7.83
C THR A 154 -9.08 19.85 -6.85
N VAL A 155 -9.08 19.49 -5.56
CA VAL A 155 -8.44 20.24 -4.47
C VAL A 155 -7.25 19.46 -3.90
N ILE A 156 -7.38 18.16 -3.79
CA ILE A 156 -6.37 17.24 -3.25
C ILE A 156 -5.90 16.31 -4.37
N PRO A 157 -4.99 16.76 -5.24
CA PRO A 157 -4.62 16.02 -6.46
C PRO A 157 -3.95 14.67 -6.15
N SER A 158 -3.24 14.58 -5.03
CA SER A 158 -2.58 13.32 -4.62
C SER A 158 -2.64 13.11 -3.11
N GLU A 159 -2.33 11.91 -2.67
CA GLU A 159 -2.17 11.57 -1.24
C GLU A 159 -0.97 12.26 -0.58
N ARG A 160 -0.08 12.86 -1.40
CA ARG A 160 1.09 13.64 -0.95
C ARG A 160 0.79 15.12 -0.75
N THR A 161 -0.42 15.55 -1.04
CA THR A 161 -0.86 16.92 -0.80
C THR A 161 -0.78 17.23 0.70
N PHE A 162 -0.15 18.33 1.07
CA PHE A 162 -0.13 18.84 2.42
C PHE A 162 -0.75 20.23 2.51
N PHE A 163 -1.12 20.62 3.72
CA PHE A 163 -2.00 21.77 3.96
C PHE A 163 -1.40 22.71 4.99
N GLU A 164 -1.91 23.95 5.00
CA GLU A 164 -1.61 24.97 6.00
C GLU A 164 -2.91 25.57 6.53
N LEU A 165 -2.88 26.01 7.78
CA LEU A 165 -3.98 26.78 8.36
C LEU A 165 -4.07 28.17 7.71
N ASN A 166 -5.26 28.64 7.43
CA ASN A 166 -5.46 30.00 6.96
C ASN A 166 -5.22 31.02 8.10
N PRO A 167 -4.42 32.08 7.89
CA PRO A 167 -4.01 33.02 8.96
C PRO A 167 -5.14 33.75 9.67
N GLY A 168 -6.35 33.78 9.12
CA GLY A 168 -7.52 34.44 9.73
C GLY A 168 -8.40 33.52 10.57
N TRP A 169 -8.07 32.22 10.62
CA TRP A 169 -8.93 31.23 11.24
C TRP A 169 -8.54 30.93 12.67
N THR A 170 -8.89 31.81 13.61
CA THR A 170 -8.58 31.63 15.04
C THR A 170 -9.82 31.37 15.91
N GLN A 171 -11.02 31.36 15.35
CA GLN A 171 -12.24 31.54 16.18
C GLN A 171 -13.07 30.30 16.49
N SER A 172 -12.79 29.09 16.01
CA SER A 172 -13.77 27.98 16.13
C SER A 172 -13.24 26.62 16.58
N LEU A 173 -12.01 26.48 17.08
CA LEU A 173 -11.52 25.21 17.64
C LEU A 173 -12.39 24.68 18.80
N SER A 174 -13.02 25.56 19.56
CA SER A 174 -13.89 25.19 20.69
C SER A 174 -15.14 24.40 20.26
N ASN A 175 -15.64 24.64 19.05
CA ASN A 175 -16.83 24.00 18.52
C ASN A 175 -16.54 22.89 17.47
N ALA A 176 -15.27 22.66 17.16
CA ALA A 176 -14.86 21.64 16.19
C ALA A 176 -15.08 20.22 16.76
N SER A 177 -15.47 19.29 15.90
CA SER A 177 -15.57 17.88 16.28
C SER A 177 -14.21 17.34 16.73
N PRO A 178 -14.18 16.24 17.51
CA PRO A 178 -12.91 15.61 17.87
C PRO A 178 -12.06 15.24 16.64
N GLU A 179 -12.68 14.72 15.58
CA GLU A 179 -12.02 14.38 14.32
C GLU A 179 -11.43 15.60 13.64
N THR A 180 -12.19 16.70 13.54
CA THR A 180 -11.71 17.96 12.97
C THR A 180 -10.47 18.46 13.72
N ARG A 181 -10.49 18.40 15.06
CA ARG A 181 -9.33 18.81 15.87
C ARG A 181 -8.10 17.95 15.62
N GLN A 182 -8.26 16.66 15.42
CA GLN A 182 -7.17 15.77 15.05
C GLN A 182 -6.60 16.12 13.67
N VAL A 183 -7.46 16.35 12.66
CA VAL A 183 -6.99 16.79 11.33
C VAL A 183 -6.19 18.06 11.44
N LEU A 184 -6.70 19.08 12.14
CA LEU A 184 -6.02 20.36 12.28
C LEU A 184 -4.67 20.25 13.00
N TYR A 185 -4.58 19.40 14.04
CA TYR A 185 -3.31 19.09 14.70
C TYR A 185 -2.27 18.50 13.75
N HIS A 186 -2.69 17.61 12.84
CA HIS A 186 -1.79 17.02 11.84
C HIS A 186 -1.44 18.01 10.72
N VAL A 187 -2.38 18.90 10.35
CA VAL A 187 -2.14 19.98 9.39
C VAL A 187 -1.08 20.95 9.92
N GLU A 188 -1.11 21.32 11.21
CA GLU A 188 -0.08 22.15 11.85
C GLU A 188 1.32 21.53 11.79
N LYS A 189 1.40 20.21 11.70
CA LYS A 189 2.65 19.47 11.53
C LYS A 189 3.07 19.28 10.07
N HIS A 190 2.40 19.94 9.13
CA HIS A 190 2.61 19.83 7.68
C HIS A 190 2.57 18.39 7.15
N MET A 191 1.75 17.53 7.77
CA MET A 191 1.56 16.16 7.33
C MET A 191 0.77 16.12 6.01
N THR A 192 1.13 15.18 5.17
CA THR A 192 0.42 14.87 3.92
C THR A 192 -0.94 14.21 4.19
N ALA A 193 -1.83 14.20 3.19
CA ALA A 193 -3.12 13.52 3.29
C ALA A 193 -2.96 12.04 3.67
N ALA A 194 -1.93 11.35 3.15
CA ALA A 194 -1.63 9.95 3.49
C ALA A 194 -1.19 9.80 4.96
N GLU A 195 -0.33 10.68 5.45
CA GLU A 195 0.13 10.67 6.85
C GLU A 195 -1.00 11.00 7.82
N ILE A 196 -1.87 11.96 7.47
CA ILE A 196 -3.08 12.28 8.23
C ILE A 196 -4.00 11.07 8.30
N CYS A 197 -4.28 10.43 7.15
CA CYS A 197 -5.07 9.21 7.06
C CYS A 197 -4.52 8.12 7.99
N TYR A 198 -3.21 7.88 7.95
CA TYR A 198 -2.55 6.86 8.77
C TYR A 198 -2.66 7.17 10.26
N ASN A 199 -2.33 8.41 10.68
CA ASN A 199 -2.35 8.82 12.10
C ASN A 199 -3.76 8.91 12.69
N MET A 200 -4.77 9.13 11.86
CA MET A 200 -6.18 9.12 12.26
C MET A 200 -6.80 7.72 12.25
N HIS A 201 -6.06 6.69 11.84
CA HIS A 201 -6.56 5.32 11.72
C HIS A 201 -7.85 5.22 10.88
N THR A 202 -7.92 5.95 9.78
CA THR A 202 -9.12 6.03 8.93
C THR A 202 -8.80 5.71 7.46
N SER A 203 -9.83 5.60 6.61
CA SER A 203 -9.61 5.44 5.17
C SER A 203 -9.14 6.73 4.51
N LEU A 204 -8.36 6.63 3.43
CA LEU A 204 -7.93 7.81 2.67
C LEU A 204 -9.12 8.61 2.13
N PHE A 205 -10.20 7.92 1.75
CA PHE A 205 -11.44 8.56 1.32
C PHE A 205 -12.03 9.45 2.41
N HIS A 206 -12.12 8.95 3.65
CA HIS A 206 -12.66 9.72 4.77
C HIS A 206 -11.74 10.88 5.17
N ALA A 207 -10.43 10.65 5.21
CA ALA A 207 -9.46 11.72 5.47
C ALA A 207 -9.56 12.83 4.41
N CYS A 208 -9.65 12.47 3.12
CA CYS A 208 -9.82 13.44 2.03
C CYS A 208 -11.18 14.17 2.11
N ALA A 209 -12.26 13.52 2.54
CA ALA A 209 -13.54 14.19 2.77
C ALA A 209 -13.41 15.29 3.84
N LEU A 210 -12.81 14.97 4.98
CA LEU A 210 -12.59 15.97 6.06
C LEU A 210 -11.70 17.12 5.61
N LEU A 211 -10.61 16.80 4.90
CA LEU A 211 -9.69 17.81 4.37
C LEU A 211 -10.36 18.70 3.33
N PHE A 212 -11.15 18.11 2.42
CA PHE A 212 -11.91 18.84 1.42
C PHE A 212 -12.91 19.81 2.06
N ASP A 213 -13.67 19.36 3.05
CA ASP A 213 -14.63 20.19 3.77
C ASP A 213 -13.93 21.36 4.49
N LEU A 214 -12.76 21.13 5.06
CA LEU A 214 -11.98 22.18 5.73
C LEU A 214 -11.40 23.21 4.75
N VAL A 215 -11.02 22.78 3.54
CA VAL A 215 -10.60 23.71 2.47
C VAL A 215 -11.80 24.51 1.97
N ASP A 216 -12.94 23.88 1.73
CA ASP A 216 -14.17 24.54 1.26
C ASP A 216 -14.68 25.59 2.28
N GLN A 217 -14.55 25.30 3.57
CA GLN A 217 -14.85 26.24 4.67
C GLN A 217 -13.80 27.33 4.85
N GLY A 218 -12.70 27.30 4.11
CA GLY A 218 -11.61 28.26 4.22
C GLY A 218 -10.81 28.17 5.53
N VAL A 219 -10.88 27.04 6.23
CA VAL A 219 -10.14 26.78 7.48
C VAL A 219 -8.67 26.48 7.17
N ILE A 220 -8.45 25.64 6.18
CA ILE A 220 -7.12 25.27 5.67
C ILE A 220 -7.02 25.61 4.19
N LYS A 221 -5.82 25.65 3.68
CA LYS A 221 -5.50 25.76 2.24
C LYS A 221 -4.49 24.69 1.85
N VAL A 222 -4.49 24.32 0.58
CA VAL A 222 -3.44 23.49 0.01
C VAL A 222 -2.14 24.30 0.01
N ALA A 223 -1.09 23.77 0.62
CA ALA A 223 0.23 24.39 0.68
C ALA A 223 1.17 23.86 -0.41
N GLY A 224 0.96 22.62 -0.84
CA GLY A 224 1.76 21.99 -1.89
C GLY A 224 1.62 20.47 -1.91
N GLU A 225 2.50 19.85 -2.65
CA GLU A 225 2.68 18.39 -2.65
C GLU A 225 4.08 18.06 -2.14
N ALA A 226 4.17 17.10 -1.24
CA ALA A 226 5.44 16.52 -0.88
C ALA A 226 6.09 15.93 -2.16
N PRO A 227 7.40 16.08 -2.34
CA PRO A 227 8.09 15.49 -3.48
C PRO A 227 7.74 14.01 -3.55
N GLU A 228 7.62 13.47 -4.76
CA GLU A 228 7.54 12.03 -4.89
C GLU A 228 8.68 11.44 -4.07
N PRO A 229 8.39 10.45 -3.21
CA PRO A 229 9.47 9.63 -2.73
C PRO A 229 10.11 9.10 -4.01
N VAL A 230 11.15 9.80 -4.41
CA VAL A 230 12.00 9.29 -5.46
C VAL A 230 12.45 7.98 -4.83
N ALA A 231 11.97 6.86 -5.33
CA ALA A 231 12.80 5.70 -5.38
C ALA A 231 13.98 6.17 -6.25
N GLU A 232 14.86 6.98 -5.63
CA GLU A 232 16.12 7.27 -6.23
C GLU A 232 16.72 5.89 -6.45
N ALA A 233 16.54 5.43 -7.68
CA ALA A 233 17.46 4.47 -8.20
C ALA A 233 18.81 5.09 -7.88
N SER A 234 19.45 4.61 -6.81
CA SER A 234 20.81 5.00 -6.44
C SER A 234 21.82 4.53 -7.50
N THR A 235 21.31 4.03 -8.58
CA THR A 235 22.00 3.82 -9.82
C THR A 235 22.05 5.20 -10.50
N ASP A 236 23.23 5.77 -10.55
CA ASP A 236 23.52 6.99 -11.27
C ASP A 236 23.20 6.78 -12.77
N LEU A 237 21.90 6.87 -13.11
CA LEU A 237 21.39 6.77 -14.49
C LEU A 237 21.85 7.94 -15.34
N SER A 238 22.50 8.97 -14.74
CA SER A 238 23.08 10.09 -15.47
C SER A 238 24.24 9.63 -16.38
N ALA A 239 24.85 8.50 -16.07
CA ALA A 239 25.88 7.85 -16.90
C ALA A 239 25.26 7.06 -18.10
N LEU A 240 24.01 6.65 -18.00
CA LEU A 240 23.28 5.97 -19.07
C LEU A 240 22.50 7.01 -19.89
N LYS A 241 22.87 7.18 -21.16
CA LYS A 241 22.05 7.96 -22.13
C LYS A 241 20.72 7.24 -22.34
N LEU A 242 19.75 7.52 -21.49
CA LEU A 242 18.43 6.89 -21.57
C LEU A 242 17.72 7.28 -22.87
N PRO A 243 17.17 6.33 -23.62
CA PRO A 243 16.31 6.60 -24.76
C PRO A 243 15.06 7.39 -24.33
N LYS A 244 14.51 8.17 -25.27
CA LYS A 244 13.33 8.99 -25.02
C LYS A 244 12.01 8.26 -25.28
N THR A 245 12.04 7.08 -25.90
CA THR A 245 10.83 6.34 -26.28
C THR A 245 10.66 5.07 -25.48
N VAL A 246 9.43 4.75 -25.12
CA VAL A 246 9.10 3.54 -24.34
C VAL A 246 9.61 2.26 -25.00
N PRO A 247 9.46 2.01 -26.31
CA PRO A 247 9.98 0.79 -26.93
C PRO A 247 11.50 0.63 -26.80
N GLU A 248 12.25 1.73 -26.89
CA GLU A 248 13.72 1.69 -26.74
C GLU A 248 14.12 1.47 -25.29
N LEU A 249 13.40 2.09 -24.33
CA LEU A 249 13.59 1.82 -22.89
C LEU A 249 13.35 0.35 -22.57
N LEU A 250 12.27 -0.26 -23.09
CA LEU A 250 11.99 -1.67 -22.86
C LEU A 250 13.03 -2.60 -23.50
N LYS A 251 13.54 -2.24 -24.68
CA LYS A 251 14.64 -2.97 -25.32
C LYS A 251 15.91 -2.91 -24.46
N MET A 252 16.24 -1.74 -23.93
CA MET A 252 17.37 -1.54 -23.02
C MET A 252 17.20 -2.31 -21.72
N ALA A 253 16.01 -2.23 -21.11
CA ALA A 253 15.70 -2.99 -19.89
C ALA A 253 15.85 -4.50 -20.08
N ARG A 254 15.44 -5.05 -21.24
CA ARG A 254 15.65 -6.46 -21.56
C ARG A 254 17.14 -6.83 -21.63
N ALA A 255 17.96 -5.96 -22.17
CA ALA A 255 19.40 -6.17 -22.24
C ALA A 255 19.99 -6.20 -20.80
N GLU A 256 19.63 -5.24 -19.97
CA GLU A 256 20.08 -5.19 -18.57
C GLU A 256 19.62 -6.43 -17.77
N ILE A 257 18.38 -6.91 -17.98
CA ILE A 257 17.91 -8.16 -17.37
C ILE A 257 18.75 -9.36 -17.82
N LYS A 258 19.14 -9.39 -19.11
CA LYS A 258 19.96 -10.48 -19.68
C LYS A 258 21.40 -10.42 -19.13
N ASP A 259 21.93 -9.23 -18.97
CA ASP A 259 23.28 -8.98 -18.46
C ASP A 259 23.34 -9.06 -16.92
N ASN A 260 22.25 -9.53 -16.30
CA ASN A 260 22.13 -9.72 -14.85
C ASN A 260 22.20 -8.42 -14.02
N ASN A 261 21.89 -7.28 -14.63
CA ASN A 261 21.83 -5.95 -14.00
C ASN A 261 20.38 -5.60 -13.65
N ALA A 262 19.76 -6.37 -12.75
CA ALA A 262 18.33 -6.27 -12.45
C ALA A 262 17.95 -4.90 -11.83
N GLU A 263 18.85 -4.26 -11.10
CA GLU A 263 18.64 -2.94 -10.50
C GLU A 263 18.52 -1.84 -11.58
N ASN A 264 19.44 -1.84 -12.56
CA ASN A 264 19.38 -0.92 -13.70
C ASN A 264 18.14 -1.16 -14.53
N ALA A 265 17.80 -2.44 -14.76
CA ALA A 265 16.60 -2.80 -15.49
C ALA A 265 15.34 -2.23 -14.81
N LEU A 266 15.20 -2.36 -13.49
CA LEU A 266 14.07 -1.82 -12.74
C LEU A 266 13.97 -0.29 -12.86
N ALA A 267 15.10 0.42 -12.82
CA ALA A 267 15.13 1.86 -12.97
C ALA A 267 14.69 2.31 -14.39
N ILE A 268 15.15 1.61 -15.44
CA ILE A 268 14.76 1.89 -16.83
C ILE A 268 13.27 1.58 -17.04
N ILE A 269 12.77 0.47 -16.49
CA ILE A 269 11.36 0.08 -16.57
C ILE A 269 10.47 1.09 -15.84
N HIS A 270 10.92 1.63 -14.72
CA HIS A 270 10.22 2.70 -14.02
C HIS A 270 10.03 3.92 -14.94
N GLY A 271 11.10 4.40 -15.59
CA GLY A 271 11.00 5.50 -16.55
C GLY A 271 10.09 5.21 -17.75
N ALA A 272 9.99 3.95 -18.18
CA ALA A 272 9.03 3.53 -19.21
C ALA A 272 7.58 3.58 -18.70
N LEU A 273 7.34 3.15 -17.44
CA LEU A 273 6.03 3.15 -16.81
C LEU A 273 5.57 4.56 -16.42
N GLU A 274 6.47 5.49 -16.15
CA GLU A 274 6.14 6.92 -15.98
C GLU A 274 5.57 7.52 -17.26
N GLN A 275 6.09 7.14 -18.44
CA GLN A 275 5.59 7.60 -19.73
C GLN A 275 4.30 6.87 -20.13
N GLU A 276 4.24 5.56 -19.93
CA GLU A 276 3.10 4.69 -20.26
C GLU A 276 2.77 3.76 -19.10
N SER A 277 2.02 4.24 -18.13
CA SER A 277 1.70 3.49 -16.89
C SER A 277 0.98 2.15 -17.13
N LYS A 278 0.28 2.02 -18.25
CA LYS A 278 -0.49 0.84 -18.64
C LYS A 278 0.24 -0.11 -19.61
N ASN A 279 1.50 0.11 -19.88
CA ASN A 279 2.25 -0.73 -20.83
C ASN A 279 2.43 -2.15 -20.24
N SER A 280 1.70 -3.11 -20.78
CA SER A 280 1.69 -4.50 -20.31
C SER A 280 3.04 -5.22 -20.42
N GLU A 281 3.85 -4.84 -21.42
CA GLU A 281 5.19 -5.37 -21.59
C GLU A 281 6.14 -4.84 -20.52
N ALA A 282 6.08 -3.53 -20.20
CA ALA A 282 6.85 -2.94 -19.13
C ALA A 282 6.52 -3.60 -17.77
N GLN A 283 5.25 -3.90 -17.54
CA GLN A 283 4.80 -4.56 -16.31
C GLN A 283 5.35 -6.00 -16.18
N ARG A 284 5.34 -6.78 -17.28
CA ARG A 284 5.94 -8.14 -17.29
C ARG A 284 7.45 -8.10 -17.07
N LEU A 285 8.13 -7.19 -17.74
CA LEU A 285 9.58 -7.03 -17.58
C LEU A 285 9.93 -6.61 -16.13
N ARG A 286 9.08 -5.81 -15.48
CA ARG A 286 9.26 -5.44 -14.08
C ARG A 286 9.18 -6.66 -13.17
N GLU A 287 8.21 -7.55 -13.34
CA GLU A 287 8.11 -8.78 -12.57
C GLU A 287 9.35 -9.67 -12.71
N ASP A 288 9.86 -9.82 -13.93
CA ASP A 288 11.05 -10.61 -14.19
C ASP A 288 12.30 -9.97 -13.57
N ALA A 289 12.40 -8.64 -13.65
CA ALA A 289 13.49 -7.89 -13.05
C ALA A 289 13.44 -7.92 -11.51
N GLU A 290 12.26 -7.77 -10.90
CA GLU A 290 12.05 -7.87 -9.45
C GLU A 290 12.48 -9.25 -8.92
N LYS A 291 12.06 -10.33 -9.56
CA LYS A 291 12.47 -11.70 -9.19
C LYS A 291 13.99 -11.88 -9.24
N LYS A 292 14.62 -11.38 -10.31
CA LYS A 292 16.09 -11.45 -10.44
C LYS A 292 16.79 -10.58 -9.41
N PHE A 293 16.30 -9.38 -9.16
CA PHE A 293 16.85 -8.46 -8.16
C PHE A 293 16.82 -9.08 -6.77
N ILE A 294 15.69 -9.64 -6.35
CA ILE A 294 15.53 -10.34 -5.07
C ILE A 294 16.54 -11.50 -4.97
N ALA A 295 16.63 -12.32 -6.03
CA ALA A 295 17.58 -13.42 -6.07
C ALA A 295 19.04 -12.94 -5.95
N GLN A 296 19.40 -11.82 -6.58
CA GLN A 296 20.74 -11.22 -6.51
C GLN A 296 21.07 -10.70 -5.10
N ILE A 297 20.11 -10.02 -4.46
CA ILE A 297 20.28 -9.53 -3.08
C ILE A 297 20.60 -10.69 -2.14
N TYR A 298 19.83 -11.78 -2.24
CA TYR A 298 20.04 -12.95 -1.38
C TYR A 298 21.34 -13.72 -1.74
N ALA A 299 21.67 -13.82 -3.03
CA ALA A 299 22.94 -14.40 -3.47
C ALA A 299 24.16 -13.55 -3.06
N GLY A 300 23.98 -12.24 -2.93
CA GLY A 300 24.99 -11.30 -2.47
C GLY A 300 25.31 -11.35 -0.97
N GLY A 301 24.69 -12.29 -0.23
CA GLY A 301 24.99 -12.54 1.18
C GLY A 301 24.00 -11.95 2.18
N LEU A 302 22.98 -11.22 1.71
CA LEU A 302 21.91 -10.75 2.58
C LEU A 302 20.93 -11.91 2.81
N SER A 303 20.99 -12.55 3.97
CA SER A 303 20.06 -13.63 4.32
C SER A 303 18.67 -13.07 4.71
N PRO A 304 17.55 -13.71 4.33
CA PRO A 304 16.23 -13.37 4.87
C PRO A 304 16.17 -13.39 6.40
N ARG A 305 17.01 -14.23 7.02
CA ARG A 305 17.12 -14.35 8.48
C ARG A 305 18.17 -13.44 9.11
N ALA A 306 18.85 -12.61 8.33
CA ALA A 306 19.77 -11.62 8.86
C ALA A 306 19.01 -10.57 9.67
N VAL A 307 19.57 -10.19 10.82
CA VAL A 307 18.97 -9.19 11.72
C VAL A 307 19.67 -7.85 11.51
N PRO A 308 19.03 -6.89 10.84
CA PRO A 308 19.60 -5.58 10.63
C PRO A 308 19.56 -4.75 11.93
N ARG A 309 20.56 -3.88 12.11
CA ARG A 309 20.70 -2.98 13.27
C ARG A 309 21.15 -1.61 12.81
N ILE A 310 20.61 -0.57 13.44
CA ILE A 310 21.05 0.81 13.23
C ILE A 310 22.44 0.97 13.86
N LEU A 311 23.39 1.47 13.09
CA LEU A 311 24.79 1.67 13.50
C LEU A 311 25.11 3.12 13.86
N VAL A 312 24.28 4.06 13.42
CA VAL A 312 24.46 5.52 13.57
C VAL A 312 23.59 6.07 14.69
N SER A 313 24.01 7.18 15.29
CA SER A 313 23.20 7.88 16.30
C SER A 313 22.04 8.66 15.66
N MET A 314 21.01 9.01 16.46
CA MET A 314 19.89 9.81 15.98
C MET A 314 20.32 11.17 15.42
N ASP A 315 21.31 11.83 16.03
CA ASP A 315 21.83 13.11 15.54
C ASP A 315 22.50 12.98 14.16
N GLN A 316 23.10 11.83 13.86
CA GLN A 316 23.68 11.57 12.54
C GLN A 316 22.58 11.29 11.50
N LEU A 317 21.48 10.63 11.90
CA LEU A 317 20.34 10.38 11.02
C LEU A 317 19.62 11.66 10.58
N GLU A 318 19.57 12.70 11.41
CA GLU A 318 19.00 14.00 11.04
C GLU A 318 19.77 14.69 9.91
N HIS A 319 21.04 14.35 9.73
CA HIS A 319 21.90 14.91 8.67
C HIS A 319 21.84 14.09 7.38
N GLU A 320 21.34 12.88 7.45
CA GLU A 320 21.12 12.01 6.27
C GLU A 320 19.79 12.36 5.62
N ARG A 321 19.81 12.61 4.31
CA ARG A 321 18.61 12.91 3.54
C ARG A 321 17.84 11.62 3.22
N LEU A 322 17.24 11.01 4.25
CA LEU A 322 16.39 9.83 4.08
C LEU A 322 15.00 10.24 3.56
N GLY A 323 14.54 9.53 2.55
CA GLY A 323 13.16 9.68 2.09
C GLY A 323 12.15 9.11 3.11
N PRO A 324 10.87 9.51 3.04
CA PRO A 324 9.83 9.02 3.96
C PRO A 324 9.72 7.48 4.02
N GLN A 325 9.89 6.80 2.88
CA GLN A 325 9.85 5.33 2.81
C GLN A 325 11.07 4.68 3.47
N GLU A 326 12.24 5.25 3.27
CA GLU A 326 13.49 4.79 3.91
C GLU A 326 13.42 5.01 5.42
N GLY A 327 12.89 6.17 5.86
CA GLY A 327 12.62 6.45 7.27
C GLY A 327 11.63 5.46 7.87
N PHE A 328 10.59 5.08 7.12
CA PHE A 328 9.65 4.04 7.54
C PHE A 328 10.37 2.69 7.71
N VAL A 329 11.13 2.22 6.70
CA VAL A 329 11.87 0.95 6.79
C VAL A 329 12.87 0.99 7.95
N LEU A 330 13.58 2.12 8.12
CA LEU A 330 14.52 2.30 9.21
C LEU A 330 13.84 2.21 10.58
N SER A 331 12.63 2.75 10.73
CA SER A 331 11.85 2.65 11.97
C SER A 331 11.45 1.22 12.33
N ARG A 332 11.51 0.28 11.38
CA ARG A 332 11.25 -1.16 11.58
C ARG A 332 12.49 -1.96 11.95
N ILE A 333 13.65 -1.33 11.83
CA ILE A 333 14.95 -1.96 12.17
C ILE A 333 15.21 -1.73 13.66
N ASN A 334 14.82 -2.69 14.47
CA ASN A 334 14.97 -2.68 15.94
C ASN A 334 16.15 -3.50 16.47
N GLY A 335 16.92 -4.16 15.58
CA GLY A 335 18.04 -5.03 15.96
C GLY A 335 17.65 -6.42 16.46
N GLU A 336 16.36 -6.77 16.43
CA GLU A 336 15.80 -8.06 16.86
C GLU A 336 15.07 -8.76 15.71
N SER A 337 14.38 -8.00 14.87
CA SER A 337 13.63 -8.51 13.72
C SER A 337 14.53 -8.84 12.55
N ASP A 338 14.34 -10.01 11.95
CA ASP A 338 15.05 -10.39 10.72
C ASP A 338 14.43 -9.70 9.49
N ILE A 339 15.15 -9.74 8.36
CA ILE A 339 14.70 -9.08 7.11
C ILE A 339 13.35 -9.60 6.66
N GLU A 340 13.09 -10.89 6.75
CA GLU A 340 11.80 -11.48 6.37
C GLU A 340 10.65 -10.92 7.22
N SER A 341 10.88 -10.72 8.51
CA SER A 341 9.95 -10.06 9.43
C SER A 341 9.68 -8.61 9.03
N ILE A 342 10.74 -7.86 8.72
CA ILE A 342 10.62 -6.47 8.28
C ILE A 342 9.85 -6.37 6.97
N LEU A 343 10.16 -7.23 5.99
CA LEU A 343 9.43 -7.29 4.72
C LEU A 343 7.94 -7.50 4.91
N SER A 344 7.57 -8.35 5.86
CA SER A 344 6.18 -8.71 6.11
C SER A 344 5.37 -7.61 6.79
N VAL A 345 6.02 -6.68 7.51
CA VAL A 345 5.37 -5.53 8.16
C VAL A 345 5.48 -4.23 7.35
N CYS A 346 6.29 -4.21 6.28
CA CYS A 346 6.39 -3.06 5.40
C CYS A 346 5.24 -3.02 4.39
N PRO A 347 4.61 -1.86 4.16
CA PRO A 347 3.54 -1.70 3.18
C PRO A 347 4.07 -1.53 1.74
N PHE A 348 5.31 -1.91 1.50
CA PHE A 348 5.99 -1.80 0.21
C PHE A 348 6.21 -3.19 -0.40
N ARG A 349 6.49 -3.24 -1.70
CA ARG A 349 6.87 -4.49 -2.36
C ARG A 349 8.19 -5.01 -1.79
N GLU A 350 8.35 -6.33 -1.82
CA GLU A 350 9.58 -6.99 -1.36
C GLU A 350 10.83 -6.40 -2.02
N ALA A 351 10.82 -6.24 -3.35
CA ALA A 351 11.96 -5.68 -4.09
C ALA A 351 12.29 -4.24 -3.66
N ASP A 352 11.26 -3.41 -3.43
CA ASP A 352 11.46 -2.01 -3.02
C ASP A 352 11.98 -1.93 -1.57
N THR A 353 11.42 -2.74 -0.67
CA THR A 353 11.91 -2.81 0.72
C THR A 353 13.35 -3.32 0.80
N LEU A 354 13.68 -4.36 0.03
CA LEU A 354 15.06 -4.88 -0.04
C LEU A 354 16.04 -3.86 -0.63
N ARG A 355 15.61 -3.07 -1.62
CA ARG A 355 16.42 -1.98 -2.17
C ARG A 355 16.70 -0.91 -1.11
N MET A 356 15.69 -0.51 -0.34
CA MET A 356 15.85 0.46 0.75
C MET A 356 16.80 -0.10 1.83
N ILE A 357 16.65 -1.35 2.25
CA ILE A 357 17.54 -2.00 3.21
C ILE A 357 18.97 -2.04 2.67
N LYS A 358 19.16 -2.42 1.40
CA LYS A 358 20.49 -2.43 0.76
C LYS A 358 21.11 -1.03 0.75
N LYS A 359 20.35 0.00 0.38
CA LYS A 359 20.82 1.39 0.40
C LYS A 359 21.27 1.83 1.80
N LEU A 360 20.52 1.47 2.83
CA LEU A 360 20.87 1.76 4.22
C LEU A 360 22.13 0.99 4.68
N LEU A 361 22.32 -0.24 4.18
CA LEU A 361 23.54 -1.03 4.41
C LEU A 361 24.75 -0.43 3.70
N ASP A 362 24.62 -0.06 2.43
CA ASP A 362 25.67 0.53 1.60
C ASP A 362 26.10 1.91 2.14
N ALA A 363 25.16 2.67 2.72
CA ALA A 363 25.42 3.93 3.40
C ALA A 363 26.04 3.76 4.81
N GLY A 364 26.16 2.54 5.32
CA GLY A 364 26.67 2.27 6.66
C GLY A 364 25.74 2.72 7.80
N ILE A 365 24.49 3.08 7.49
CA ILE A 365 23.45 3.45 8.48
C ILE A 365 22.99 2.20 9.23
N VAL A 366 22.88 1.10 8.52
CA VAL A 366 22.44 -0.21 9.02
C VAL A 366 23.57 -1.23 8.83
N GLY A 367 23.67 -2.18 9.75
CA GLY A 367 24.52 -3.36 9.61
C GLY A 367 23.71 -4.62 9.90
N VAL A 368 24.15 -5.76 9.38
CA VAL A 368 23.54 -7.06 9.67
C VAL A 368 24.43 -7.91 10.56
N LYS A 369 23.80 -8.74 11.36
CA LYS A 369 24.47 -9.68 12.25
C LYS A 369 24.38 -11.08 11.69
#